data_f0a08320606f14039e6453be926260a2
#
_entry.id   f0a08320606f14039e6453be926260a2
#
_cell.length_a   1.000
_cell.length_b   1.000
_cell.length_c   1.000
_cell.angle_alpha   90.00
_cell.angle_beta   90.00
_cell.angle_gamma   90.00
#
_symmetry.space_group_name_H-M   'P 1'
#
loop_
_entity.id
_entity.type
_entity.pdbx_description
1 polymer ?
#
loop_
_entity_poly.entity_id
_entity_poly.type
_entity_poly.pdbx_seq_one_letter_code
_entity_poly.pdbx_strand_id
1 'polypeptide(L)'
;MKKLALSVFSIALLVGSSATVKAQSYRTALGVGIDVGDGPTLGGPQIKHFFDNQNAGNAQVLFGDNVTLIGVDYSYNQPIRGARGLSWYVGIGPQLTFLDNNSIWFDDKHRDNHTHVAIRPAVGLEFKIPSAPLAFHFDWKPWWNLTHNSSFEPSRFTLGFKFTLK
;
A
#
# COMPACT_ATOMS: atom_id res chain seq x y z
N MET A 1 18.34 -5.20 -21.37
CA MET A 1 17.79 -5.83 -20.15
C MET A 1 18.81 -6.00 -19.03
N LYS A 2 20.04 -6.48 -19.28
CA LYS A 2 21.08 -6.65 -18.22
C LYS A 2 21.53 -5.33 -17.55
N LYS A 3 21.54 -4.20 -18.27
CA LYS A 3 21.92 -2.89 -17.72
C LYS A 3 20.87 -2.29 -16.77
N LEU A 4 19.57 -2.58 -17.00
CA LEU A 4 18.49 -2.13 -16.13
C LEU A 4 18.52 -2.88 -14.78
N ALA A 5 18.77 -4.18 -14.80
CA ALA A 5 18.88 -5.00 -13.59
C ALA A 5 20.06 -4.57 -12.70
N LEU A 6 21.18 -4.15 -13.32
CA LEU A 6 22.33 -3.66 -12.57
C LEU A 6 22.05 -2.31 -11.89
N SER A 7 21.30 -1.42 -12.54
CA SER A 7 20.90 -0.13 -11.96
C SER A 7 19.95 -0.29 -10.78
N VAL A 8 19.00 -1.21 -10.85
CA VAL A 8 18.07 -1.51 -9.74
C VAL A 8 18.82 -2.12 -8.56
N PHE A 9 19.80 -3.00 -8.82
CA PHE A 9 20.62 -3.61 -7.78
C PHE A 9 21.56 -2.60 -7.08
N SER A 10 22.10 -1.62 -7.84
CA SER A 10 22.94 -0.55 -7.29
C SER A 10 22.15 0.42 -6.40
N ILE A 11 20.89 0.71 -6.72
CA ILE A 11 20.00 1.52 -5.88
C ILE A 11 19.67 0.78 -4.58
N ALA A 12 19.47 -0.53 -4.62
CA ALA A 12 19.23 -1.35 -3.43
C ALA A 12 20.44 -1.40 -2.47
N LEU A 13 21.67 -1.35 -2.98
CA LEU A 13 22.88 -1.37 -2.14
C LEU A 13 23.16 -0.04 -1.43
N LEU A 14 22.73 1.09 -1.98
CA LEU A 14 22.89 2.41 -1.36
C LEU A 14 21.98 2.66 -0.15
N VAL A 15 20.96 1.84 0.04
CA VAL A 15 20.00 1.91 1.15
C VAL A 15 20.53 1.26 2.44
N GLY A 16 21.62 0.48 2.36
CA GLY A 16 22.13 -0.37 3.45
C GLY A 16 22.97 0.32 4.55
N SER A 17 23.23 1.63 4.50
CA SER A 17 24.01 2.33 5.54
C SER A 17 23.10 2.96 6.58
N SER A 18 22.62 2.16 7.52
CA SER A 18 21.80 2.55 8.66
C SER A 18 22.63 3.29 9.71
N ALA A 19 22.57 4.60 9.70
CA ALA A 19 22.77 5.35 10.94
C ALA A 19 21.43 5.41 11.68
N THR A 20 21.44 5.12 12.97
CA THR A 20 20.30 5.15 13.88
C THR A 20 19.60 6.51 13.87
N VAL A 21 18.69 6.71 12.95
CA VAL A 21 17.71 7.78 13.02
C VAL A 21 16.58 7.26 13.90
N LYS A 22 16.23 7.96 14.97
CA LYS A 22 15.06 7.60 15.79
C LYS A 22 13.86 7.46 14.86
N ALA A 23 13.48 6.24 14.64
CA ALA A 23 12.36 5.85 13.79
C ALA A 23 11.06 6.39 14.36
N GLN A 24 10.06 6.24 13.62
CA GLN A 24 8.69 6.71 13.72
C GLN A 24 8.16 6.99 15.13
N SER A 25 7.58 8.15 15.32
CA SER A 25 7.09 8.64 16.62
C SER A 25 5.74 8.04 17.05
N TYR A 26 5.24 6.99 16.38
CA TYR A 26 3.99 6.32 16.72
C TYR A 26 4.10 4.81 16.50
N ARG A 27 3.29 4.04 17.20
CA ARG A 27 3.24 2.59 17.07
C ARG A 27 2.07 2.09 16.24
N THR A 28 0.92 2.71 16.38
CA THR A 28 -0.30 2.34 15.66
C THR A 28 -0.90 3.59 15.01
N ALA A 29 -1.49 3.44 13.86
CA ALA A 29 -2.27 4.49 13.22
C ALA A 29 -3.55 3.90 12.62
N LEU A 30 -4.65 4.60 12.81
CA LEU A 30 -5.97 4.29 12.27
C LEU A 30 -6.41 5.42 11.35
N GLY A 31 -7.02 5.10 10.22
CA GLY A 31 -7.44 6.14 9.31
C GLY A 31 -8.28 5.64 8.15
N VAL A 32 -8.30 6.45 7.11
CA VAL A 32 -9.01 6.15 5.87
C VAL A 32 -8.07 6.28 4.69
N GLY A 33 -8.30 5.49 3.67
CA GLY A 33 -7.56 5.52 2.41
C GLY A 33 -8.49 5.54 1.22
N ILE A 34 -7.98 6.06 0.12
CA ILE A 34 -8.62 6.05 -1.19
C ILE A 34 -7.63 5.42 -2.16
N ASP A 35 -8.09 4.45 -2.92
CA ASP A 35 -7.34 3.77 -3.98
C ASP A 35 -7.91 4.22 -5.31
N VAL A 36 -7.08 4.81 -6.16
CA VAL A 36 -7.45 5.41 -7.44
C VAL A 36 -6.55 4.92 -8.57
N GLY A 37 -7.06 4.99 -9.79
CA GLY A 37 -6.31 4.60 -11.00
C GLY A 37 -7.21 3.90 -12.00
N ASP A 38 -6.63 2.98 -12.78
CA ASP A 38 -7.42 2.19 -13.71
C ASP A 38 -8.39 1.28 -12.97
N GLY A 39 -9.67 1.30 -13.36
CA GLY A 39 -10.76 0.60 -12.70
C GLY A 39 -11.49 1.45 -11.64
N PRO A 40 -12.21 0.82 -10.70
CA PRO A 40 -13.02 1.53 -9.73
C PRO A 40 -12.18 2.31 -8.71
N THR A 41 -12.67 3.46 -8.29
CA THR A 41 -12.16 4.16 -7.10
C THR A 41 -12.71 3.49 -5.86
N LEU A 42 -11.83 3.15 -4.93
CA LEU A 42 -12.18 2.49 -3.69
C LEU A 42 -11.79 3.36 -2.50
N GLY A 43 -12.61 3.35 -1.45
CA GLY A 43 -12.31 4.10 -0.23
C GLY A 43 -12.74 3.35 1.02
N GLY A 44 -12.01 3.53 2.13
CA GLY A 44 -12.39 2.87 3.36
C GLY A 44 -11.34 2.92 4.48
N PRO A 45 -11.62 2.22 5.60
CA PRO A 45 -10.77 2.22 6.77
C PRO A 45 -9.45 1.48 6.52
N GLN A 46 -8.41 1.95 7.21
CA GLN A 46 -7.10 1.34 7.23
C GLN A 46 -6.44 1.45 8.60
N ILE A 47 -5.59 0.48 8.91
CA ILE A 47 -4.75 0.44 10.10
C ILE A 47 -3.31 0.16 9.69
N LYS A 48 -2.36 0.78 10.39
CA LYS A 48 -0.94 0.48 10.32
C LYS A 48 -0.41 0.26 11.73
N HIS A 49 0.35 -0.81 11.92
CA HIS A 49 0.98 -1.13 13.19
C HIS A 49 2.45 -1.45 12.99
N PHE A 50 3.32 -0.73 13.69
CA PHE A 50 4.76 -0.98 13.72
C PHE A 50 5.09 -2.08 14.74
N PHE A 51 5.72 -3.15 14.28
CA PHE A 51 6.26 -4.22 15.12
C PHE A 51 7.56 -3.77 15.78
N ASP A 52 8.37 -3.03 15.01
CA ASP A 52 9.60 -2.37 15.45
C ASP A 52 9.73 -0.98 14.79
N ASN A 53 10.93 -0.41 14.82
CA ASN A 53 11.19 0.94 14.31
C ASN A 53 11.05 1.10 12.79
N GLN A 54 11.05 0.01 12.03
CA GLN A 54 11.10 0.03 10.57
C GLN A 54 10.03 -0.86 9.93
N ASN A 55 9.61 -1.91 10.64
CA ASN A 55 8.75 -2.94 10.10
C ASN A 55 7.32 -2.74 10.58
N ALA A 56 6.38 -2.69 9.66
CA ALA A 56 4.97 -2.50 9.95
C ALA A 56 4.08 -3.47 9.17
N GLY A 57 2.97 -3.84 9.79
CA GLY A 57 1.83 -4.45 9.13
C GLY A 57 0.78 -3.38 8.82
N ASN A 58 0.17 -3.47 7.66
CA ASN A 58 -0.95 -2.64 7.27
C ASN A 58 -2.14 -3.55 6.96
N ALA A 59 -3.35 -3.12 7.32
CA ALA A 59 -4.58 -3.75 6.88
C ALA A 59 -5.56 -2.69 6.43
N GLN A 60 -6.36 -3.01 5.40
CA GLN A 60 -7.35 -2.09 4.85
C GLN A 60 -8.57 -2.85 4.35
N VAL A 61 -9.72 -2.21 4.48
CA VAL A 61 -10.95 -2.63 3.83
C VAL A 61 -11.44 -1.44 3.02
N LEU A 62 -11.52 -1.61 1.71
CA LEU A 62 -11.93 -0.55 0.79
C LEU A 62 -13.20 -0.96 0.07
N PHE A 63 -14.09 0.00 -0.13
CA PHE A 63 -15.38 -0.16 -0.76
C PHE A 63 -15.45 0.73 -2.00
N GLY A 64 -16.06 0.23 -3.05
CA GLY A 64 -16.40 0.96 -4.28
C GLY A 64 -17.73 0.46 -4.83
N ASP A 65 -18.08 0.91 -6.03
CA ASP A 65 -19.30 0.48 -6.69
C ASP A 65 -19.24 -1.02 -7.01
N ASN A 66 -20.01 -1.82 -6.27
CA ASN A 66 -20.10 -3.28 -6.41
C ASN A 66 -18.75 -4.02 -6.21
N VAL A 67 -17.81 -3.41 -5.48
CA VAL A 67 -16.50 -3.99 -5.20
C VAL A 67 -16.14 -3.77 -3.74
N THR A 68 -15.76 -4.84 -3.06
CA THR A 68 -15.14 -4.78 -1.72
C THR A 68 -13.75 -5.40 -1.78
N LEU A 69 -12.79 -4.69 -1.24
CA LEU A 69 -11.39 -5.12 -1.20
C LEU A 69 -10.93 -5.24 0.24
N ILE A 70 -10.31 -6.37 0.57
CA ILE A 70 -9.61 -6.59 1.85
C ILE A 70 -8.15 -6.85 1.53
N GLY A 71 -7.26 -6.04 2.08
CA GLY A 71 -5.82 -6.17 1.88
C GLY A 71 -5.06 -6.16 3.20
N VAL A 72 -4.00 -6.97 3.25
CA VAL A 72 -3.02 -6.98 4.34
C VAL A 72 -1.64 -6.96 3.72
N ASP A 73 -0.78 -6.06 4.16
CA ASP A 73 0.58 -5.96 3.65
C ASP A 73 1.59 -5.71 4.77
N TYR A 74 2.78 -6.25 4.55
CA TYR A 74 3.96 -5.94 5.31
C TYR A 74 4.72 -4.81 4.63
N SER A 75 5.26 -3.86 5.40
CA SER A 75 6.06 -2.76 4.88
C SER A 75 7.32 -2.50 5.68
N TYR A 76 8.41 -2.23 4.97
CA TYR A 76 9.66 -1.72 5.50
C TYR A 76 9.70 -0.21 5.31
N ASN A 77 9.92 0.54 6.38
CA ASN A 77 9.81 1.99 6.42
C ASN A 77 11.13 2.62 6.85
N GLN A 78 11.54 3.69 6.18
CA GLN A 78 12.78 4.41 6.48
C GLN A 78 12.54 5.92 6.53
N PRO A 79 12.92 6.61 7.62
CA PRO A 79 12.85 8.06 7.68
C PRO A 79 13.84 8.70 6.70
N ILE A 80 13.42 9.79 6.05
CA ILE A 80 14.26 10.56 5.15
C ILE A 80 15.09 11.54 5.97
N ARG A 81 16.42 11.45 5.85
CA ARG A 81 17.35 12.36 6.55
C ARG A 81 17.13 13.80 6.11
N GLY A 82 17.06 14.71 7.07
CA GLY A 82 16.83 16.13 6.81
C GLY A 82 15.37 16.55 6.62
N ALA A 83 14.45 15.59 6.45
CA ALA A 83 13.02 15.84 6.29
C ALA A 83 12.24 15.31 7.49
N ARG A 84 12.09 16.14 8.53
CA ARG A 84 11.43 15.75 9.78
C ARG A 84 9.98 15.30 9.54
N GLY A 85 9.69 14.07 9.93
CA GLY A 85 8.34 13.48 9.78
C GLY A 85 8.10 12.79 8.45
N LEU A 86 9.00 12.90 7.46
CA LEU A 86 8.88 12.23 6.17
C LEU A 86 9.62 10.91 6.18
N SER A 87 8.97 9.87 5.71
CA SER A 87 9.54 8.54 5.50
C SER A 87 9.13 7.97 4.15
N TRP A 88 9.97 7.13 3.58
CA TRP A 88 9.60 6.29 2.46
C TRP A 88 9.36 4.85 2.94
N TYR A 89 8.62 4.09 2.19
CA TYR A 89 8.44 2.67 2.48
C TYR A 89 8.27 1.85 1.20
N VAL A 90 8.59 0.58 1.35
CA VAL A 90 8.27 -0.47 0.39
C VAL A 90 7.51 -1.57 1.10
N GLY A 91 6.56 -2.17 0.43
CA GLY A 91 5.73 -3.21 1.02
C GLY A 91 5.22 -4.20 0.00
N ILE A 92 4.67 -5.28 0.50
CA ILE A 92 4.01 -6.30 -0.31
C ILE A 92 2.99 -7.04 0.55
N GLY A 93 1.89 -7.45 -0.06
CA GLY A 93 0.91 -8.27 0.63
C GLY A 93 -0.21 -8.80 -0.26
N PRO A 94 -0.96 -9.77 0.25
CA PRO A 94 -2.13 -10.30 -0.43
C PRO A 94 -3.32 -9.36 -0.34
N GLN A 95 -4.17 -9.46 -1.34
CA GLN A 95 -5.46 -8.79 -1.43
C GLN A 95 -6.53 -9.76 -1.89
N LEU A 96 -7.70 -9.66 -1.29
CA LEU A 96 -8.93 -10.31 -1.72
C LEU A 96 -9.90 -9.23 -2.22
N THR A 97 -10.42 -9.42 -3.43
CA THR A 97 -11.43 -8.53 -4.02
C THR A 97 -12.70 -9.32 -4.24
N PHE A 98 -13.77 -8.84 -3.67
CA PHE A 98 -15.12 -9.40 -3.82
C PHE A 98 -15.91 -8.52 -4.78
N LEU A 99 -16.45 -9.13 -5.82
CA LEU A 99 -17.29 -8.45 -6.82
C LEU A 99 -18.74 -8.83 -6.59
N ASP A 100 -19.63 -7.86 -6.53
CA ASP A 100 -21.05 -8.10 -6.56
C ASP A 100 -21.53 -8.28 -8.01
N ASN A 101 -22.59 -9.07 -8.22
CA ASN A 101 -23.11 -9.53 -9.52
C ASN A 101 -23.42 -8.43 -10.56
N ASN A 102 -23.22 -7.16 -10.23
CA ASN A 102 -23.51 -6.02 -11.10
C ASN A 102 -22.28 -5.20 -11.49
N SER A 103 -21.07 -5.68 -11.23
CA SER A 103 -19.85 -4.95 -11.56
C SER A 103 -19.55 -5.05 -13.06
N ILE A 104 -19.44 -3.89 -13.74
CA ILE A 104 -19.12 -3.77 -15.18
C ILE A 104 -17.60 -3.73 -15.46
N TRP A 105 -16.77 -3.76 -14.42
CA TRP A 105 -15.33 -3.49 -14.51
C TRP A 105 -14.45 -4.70 -14.84
N PHE A 106 -15.03 -5.90 -14.75
CA PHE A 106 -14.32 -7.13 -15.07
C PHE A 106 -15.15 -7.90 -16.10
N ASP A 107 -14.59 -8.07 -17.30
CA ASP A 107 -15.23 -8.78 -18.43
C ASP A 107 -15.18 -10.29 -18.16
N ASP A 108 -16.09 -10.77 -17.31
CA ASP A 108 -16.27 -12.20 -17.09
C ASP A 108 -17.72 -12.61 -17.39
N LYS A 109 -17.88 -13.34 -18.50
CA LYS A 109 -19.18 -13.80 -19.02
C LYS A 109 -19.82 -14.93 -18.21
N HIS A 110 -19.25 -15.27 -17.04
CA HIS A 110 -19.77 -16.32 -16.17
C HIS A 110 -20.21 -15.74 -14.82
N ARG A 111 -21.44 -15.93 -14.56
CA ARG A 111 -22.30 -15.44 -13.47
C ARG A 111 -22.04 -16.19 -12.15
N ASP A 112 -20.84 -16.14 -11.61
CA ASP A 112 -20.55 -16.67 -10.28
C ASP A 112 -19.87 -15.60 -9.44
N ASN A 113 -20.19 -15.52 -8.15
CA ASN A 113 -19.53 -14.65 -7.16
C ASN A 113 -18.02 -14.85 -7.21
N HIS A 114 -17.29 -13.96 -7.89
CA HIS A 114 -15.86 -14.13 -8.09
C HIS A 114 -15.06 -13.40 -7.04
N THR A 115 -14.35 -14.17 -6.24
CA THR A 115 -13.30 -13.66 -5.38
C THR A 115 -11.99 -13.65 -6.16
N HIS A 116 -11.41 -12.48 -6.36
CA HIS A 116 -10.09 -12.34 -6.97
C HIS A 116 -9.01 -12.22 -5.90
N VAL A 117 -7.94 -12.99 -6.09
CA VAL A 117 -6.75 -12.94 -5.24
C VAL A 117 -5.66 -12.21 -6.01
N ALA A 118 -5.07 -11.20 -5.39
CA ALA A 118 -3.96 -10.45 -5.96
C ALA A 118 -2.82 -10.31 -4.97
N ILE A 119 -1.62 -10.06 -5.49
CA ILE A 119 -0.49 -9.57 -4.72
C ILE A 119 -0.31 -8.09 -5.05
N ARG A 120 -0.09 -7.28 -4.02
CA ARG A 120 0.11 -5.84 -4.17
C ARG A 120 1.47 -5.41 -3.63
N PRO A 121 2.47 -5.22 -4.48
CA PRO A 121 3.66 -4.46 -4.09
C PRO A 121 3.27 -2.99 -3.85
N ALA A 122 3.97 -2.33 -2.94
CA ALA A 122 3.76 -0.93 -2.62
C ALA A 122 5.08 -0.19 -2.51
N VAL A 123 5.12 1.02 -3.05
CA VAL A 123 6.22 1.98 -2.85
C VAL A 123 5.60 3.33 -2.56
N GLY A 124 5.94 3.94 -1.43
CA GLY A 124 5.29 5.16 -1.04
C GLY A 124 6.07 6.06 -0.10
N LEU A 125 5.45 7.20 0.16
CA LEU A 125 5.89 8.19 1.12
C LEU A 125 4.83 8.36 2.21
N GLU A 126 5.29 8.52 3.44
CA GLU A 126 4.42 8.86 4.57
C GLU A 126 4.98 10.09 5.27
N PHE A 127 4.12 11.08 5.48
CA PHE A 127 4.42 12.28 6.23
C PHE A 127 3.64 12.31 7.55
N LYS A 128 4.34 12.09 8.66
CA LYS A 128 3.83 12.26 10.02
C LYS A 128 4.04 13.69 10.45
N ILE A 129 2.96 14.44 10.71
CA ILE A 129 3.06 15.81 11.20
C ILE A 129 3.71 15.80 12.60
N PRO A 130 4.85 16.49 12.81
CA PRO A 130 5.56 16.40 14.08
C PRO A 130 4.77 16.93 15.29
N SER A 131 3.92 17.93 15.07
CA SER A 131 3.15 18.64 16.11
C SER A 131 1.73 18.11 16.30
N ALA A 132 1.24 17.21 15.43
CA ALA A 132 -0.11 16.70 15.47
C ALA A 132 -0.12 15.15 15.38
N PRO A 133 -1.11 14.47 15.95
CA PRO A 133 -1.22 13.02 15.87
C PRO A 133 -1.77 12.55 14.51
N LEU A 134 -1.25 13.10 13.42
CA LEU A 134 -1.75 12.90 12.07
C LEU A 134 -0.62 12.49 11.13
N ALA A 135 -0.91 11.55 10.23
CA ALA A 135 -0.03 11.13 9.17
C ALA A 135 -0.79 11.03 7.84
N PHE A 136 -0.13 11.40 6.76
CA PHE A 136 -0.62 11.24 5.39
C PHE A 136 0.32 10.29 4.66
N HIS A 137 -0.22 9.49 3.74
CA HIS A 137 0.61 8.71 2.84
C HIS A 137 0.11 8.82 1.41
N PHE A 138 1.05 8.63 0.52
CA PHE A 138 0.83 8.46 -0.90
C PHE A 138 1.71 7.31 -1.37
N ASP A 139 1.13 6.32 -2.04
CA ASP A 139 1.86 5.19 -2.58
C ASP A 139 1.38 4.78 -3.98
N TRP A 140 2.30 4.29 -4.76
CA TRP A 140 2.04 3.49 -5.94
C TRP A 140 1.88 2.04 -5.48
N LYS A 141 0.70 1.46 -5.75
CA LYS A 141 0.30 0.15 -5.23
C LYS A 141 -0.44 -0.67 -6.30
N PRO A 142 0.29 -1.13 -7.33
CA PRO A 142 -0.29 -1.87 -8.44
C PRO A 142 -0.95 -3.18 -7.98
N TRP A 143 -1.84 -3.71 -8.82
CA TRP A 143 -2.48 -5.00 -8.61
C TRP A 143 -1.87 -6.05 -9.53
N TRP A 144 -1.43 -7.14 -8.95
CA TRP A 144 -1.03 -8.32 -9.68
C TRP A 144 -2.04 -9.44 -9.37
N ASN A 145 -3.04 -9.59 -10.25
CA ASN A 145 -4.06 -10.61 -10.14
C ASN A 145 -3.46 -11.98 -10.41
N LEU A 146 -3.76 -12.94 -9.53
CA LEU A 146 -3.29 -14.33 -9.62
C LEU A 146 -4.37 -15.30 -10.08
N THR A 147 -5.65 -14.90 -10.00
CA THR A 147 -6.81 -15.70 -10.39
C THR A 147 -7.28 -15.32 -11.79
N HIS A 148 -7.71 -16.33 -12.61
CA HIS A 148 -8.31 -16.16 -13.95
C HIS A 148 -7.56 -15.15 -14.84
N ASN A 149 -6.63 -15.61 -15.67
CA ASN A 149 -5.79 -14.76 -16.53
C ASN A 149 -4.99 -13.73 -15.73
N SER A 150 -3.82 -14.15 -15.26
CA SER A 150 -2.86 -13.27 -14.57
C SER A 150 -2.76 -11.91 -15.27
N SER A 151 -3.28 -10.86 -14.65
CA SER A 151 -3.21 -9.49 -15.15
C SER A 151 -2.43 -8.60 -14.19
N PHE A 152 -1.71 -7.65 -14.74
CA PHE A 152 -0.97 -6.65 -13.98
C PHE A 152 -1.53 -5.26 -14.28
N GLU A 153 -2.08 -4.60 -13.25
CA GLU A 153 -2.66 -3.26 -13.30
C GLU A 153 -1.69 -2.26 -12.65
N PRO A 154 -0.82 -1.63 -13.44
CA PRO A 154 0.23 -0.76 -12.91
C PRO A 154 -0.26 0.60 -12.44
N SER A 155 -1.37 1.10 -12.98
CA SER A 155 -1.85 2.46 -12.77
C SER A 155 -2.75 2.56 -11.53
N ARG A 156 -2.27 2.08 -10.37
CA ARG A 156 -3.00 2.16 -9.11
C ARG A 156 -2.19 2.93 -8.07
N PHE A 157 -2.85 3.90 -7.44
CA PHE A 157 -2.27 4.77 -6.43
C PHE A 157 -3.17 4.82 -5.21
N THR A 158 -2.57 4.87 -4.02
CA THR A 158 -3.32 5.01 -2.77
C THR A 158 -2.94 6.31 -2.08
N LEU A 159 -3.94 7.00 -1.60
CA LEU A 159 -3.83 8.18 -0.73
C LEU A 159 -4.49 7.85 0.59
N GLY A 160 -3.92 8.26 1.69
CA GLY A 160 -4.56 8.04 2.98
C GLY A 160 -4.17 9.04 4.04
N PHE A 161 -5.08 9.12 4.99
CA PHE A 161 -4.97 9.96 6.17
C PHE A 161 -5.16 9.08 7.41
N LYS A 162 -4.26 9.21 8.38
CA LYS A 162 -4.25 8.39 9.59
C LYS A 162 -4.10 9.23 10.84
N PHE A 163 -4.82 8.84 11.87
CA PHE A 163 -4.60 9.30 13.24
C PHE A 163 -3.60 8.37 13.93
N THR A 164 -2.51 8.93 14.47
CA THR A 164 -1.42 8.15 15.06
C THR A 164 -1.61 8.02 16.57
N LEU A 165 -1.55 6.79 17.03
CA LEU A 165 -1.61 6.41 18.44
C LEU A 165 -0.20 6.08 18.95
N LYS A 166 0.07 6.42 20.20
CA LYS A 166 1.34 6.10 20.87
C LYS A 166 1.36 4.68 21.39
#